data_6cf006977d29beccf732dc49dac66a85
#
_entry.id   6cf006977d29beccf732dc49dac66a85
#
_cell.length_a   1.000
_cell.length_b   1.000
_cell.length_c   1.000
_cell.angle_alpha   90.00
_cell.angle_beta   90.00
_cell.angle_gamma   90.00
#
_symmetry.space_group_name_H-M   'P 1'
#
loop_
_entity.id
_entity.type
_entity.pdbx_description
1 polymer ?
#
loop_
_entity_poly.entity_id
_entity_poly.type
_entity_poly.pdbx_seq_one_letter_code
_entity_poly.pdbx_strand_id
1 'polypeptide(L)'
;RIELALLTFTPMALGWLLTKGIKASEVNIVEASFPQMRDMLKGGTLDAVAVIEPFRSRITGDQTGNKVADYLAELRPDMLAAMWLAKGDWVTANAQVVRDFRESLAEGMTFIAQNPDKAREIEKKYLGFNAPQFPPYSLAVSKEDLEFFVSISRDIGMERKAIDVSTLIAK
;
A
#
# COMPACT_ATOMS: atom_id res chain seq x y z
N ARG A 1 12.28 7.47 -21.09
CA ARG A 1 11.07 7.54 -20.27
C ARG A 1 11.00 6.24 -19.47
N ILE A 2 10.86 6.35 -18.16
CA ILE A 2 10.87 5.18 -17.27
C ILE A 2 9.47 4.55 -17.27
N GLU A 3 9.39 3.25 -17.55
CA GLU A 3 8.15 2.46 -17.41
C GLU A 3 8.02 1.97 -15.97
N LEU A 4 7.07 2.57 -15.22
CA LEU A 4 6.85 2.28 -13.80
C LEU A 4 5.48 1.64 -13.58
N ALA A 5 5.45 0.41 -13.11
CA ALA A 5 4.19 -0.24 -12.74
C ALA A 5 3.78 0.14 -11.32
N LEU A 6 2.55 0.59 -11.21
CA LEU A 6 1.89 0.98 -9.96
C LEU A 6 0.51 0.31 -9.88
N LEU A 7 -0.02 0.20 -8.66
CA LEU A 7 -1.40 -0.16 -8.41
C LEU A 7 -2.03 0.94 -7.53
N THR A 8 -2.34 0.66 -6.29
CA THR A 8 -3.04 1.60 -5.38
C THR A 8 -2.15 2.74 -4.86
N PHE A 9 -0.82 2.59 -4.97
CA PHE A 9 0.17 3.50 -4.39
C PHE A 9 0.66 4.59 -5.35
N THR A 10 0.00 4.77 -6.48
CA THR A 10 0.38 5.76 -7.50
C THR A 10 0.65 7.16 -6.93
N PRO A 11 -0.24 7.77 -6.10
CA PRO A 11 0.01 9.09 -5.56
C PRO A 11 1.28 9.17 -4.72
N MET A 12 1.54 8.14 -3.91
CA MET A 12 2.71 8.11 -3.04
C MET A 12 4.01 7.96 -3.84
N ALA A 13 4.03 7.09 -4.84
CA ALA A 13 5.20 6.94 -5.71
C ALA A 13 5.48 8.21 -6.51
N LEU A 14 4.45 8.87 -7.04
CA LEU A 14 4.59 10.16 -7.74
C LEU A 14 5.03 11.28 -6.79
N GLY A 15 4.48 11.34 -5.58
CA GLY A 15 4.91 12.29 -4.56
C GLY A 15 6.38 12.10 -4.18
N TRP A 16 6.82 10.85 -4.01
CA TRP A 16 8.24 10.55 -3.75
C TRP A 16 9.13 10.96 -4.92
N LEU A 17 8.77 10.63 -6.17
CA LEU A 17 9.51 11.07 -7.36
C LEU A 17 9.62 12.59 -7.43
N LEU A 18 8.54 13.31 -7.10
CA LEU A 18 8.56 14.76 -7.05
C LEU A 18 9.57 15.30 -6.03
N THR A 19 9.73 14.65 -4.86
CA THR A 19 10.78 15.02 -3.88
C THR A 19 12.20 14.83 -4.42
N LYS A 20 12.38 13.96 -5.42
CA LYS A 20 13.67 13.73 -6.12
C LYS A 20 13.82 14.60 -7.37
N GLY A 21 12.90 15.55 -7.60
CA GLY A 21 12.90 16.45 -8.76
C GLY A 21 12.37 15.83 -10.04
N ILE A 22 11.78 14.64 -9.99
CA ILE A 22 11.22 13.93 -11.15
C ILE A 22 9.72 14.19 -11.23
N LYS A 23 9.27 14.77 -12.34
CA LYS A 23 7.85 15.08 -12.57
C LYS A 23 7.09 13.86 -13.10
N ALA A 24 5.79 13.79 -12.82
CA ALA A 24 4.91 12.72 -13.32
C ALA A 24 4.94 12.61 -14.87
N SER A 25 5.16 13.73 -15.58
CA SER A 25 5.28 13.75 -17.05
C SER A 25 6.56 13.12 -17.60
N GLU A 26 7.55 12.84 -16.75
CA GLU A 26 8.83 12.23 -17.12
C GLU A 26 8.84 10.71 -16.99
N VAL A 27 7.80 10.16 -16.36
CA VAL A 27 7.59 8.70 -16.22
C VAL A 27 6.36 8.25 -17.01
N ASN A 28 6.37 7.00 -17.45
CA ASN A 28 5.19 6.36 -18.01
C ASN A 28 4.64 5.38 -16.97
N ILE A 29 3.42 5.64 -16.52
CA ILE A 29 2.79 4.83 -15.48
C ILE A 29 1.94 3.76 -16.14
N VAL A 30 2.21 2.51 -15.79
CA VAL A 30 1.46 1.33 -16.23
C VAL A 30 0.74 0.74 -15.03
N GLU A 31 -0.55 0.51 -15.13
CA GLU A 31 -1.31 -0.20 -14.11
C GLU A 31 -1.09 -1.71 -14.26
N ALA A 32 -0.62 -2.36 -13.20
CA ALA A 32 -0.40 -3.79 -13.17
C ALA A 32 -0.69 -4.36 -11.78
N SER A 33 -1.14 -5.60 -11.70
CA SER A 33 -1.32 -6.30 -10.43
C SER A 33 0.02 -6.74 -9.84
N PHE A 34 0.14 -6.76 -8.52
CA PHE A 34 1.39 -7.17 -7.85
C PHE A 34 1.95 -8.52 -8.33
N PRO A 35 1.14 -9.58 -8.53
CA PRO A 35 1.66 -10.85 -9.03
C PRO A 35 2.31 -10.76 -10.42
N GLN A 36 1.81 -9.87 -11.30
CA GLN A 36 2.30 -9.71 -12.67
C GLN A 36 3.58 -8.87 -12.77
N MET A 37 3.78 -7.92 -11.83
CA MET A 37 4.88 -6.95 -11.87
C MET A 37 6.26 -7.61 -11.96
N ARG A 38 6.46 -8.73 -11.27
CA ARG A 38 7.72 -9.46 -11.32
C ARG A 38 8.07 -9.94 -12.74
N ASP A 39 7.12 -10.55 -13.41
CA ASP A 39 7.36 -11.14 -14.74
C ASP A 39 7.48 -10.06 -15.81
N MET A 40 6.78 -8.95 -15.68
CA MET A 40 6.91 -7.77 -16.52
C MET A 40 8.29 -7.10 -16.35
N LEU A 41 8.79 -6.97 -15.11
CA LEU A 41 10.13 -6.47 -14.82
C LEU A 41 11.20 -7.42 -15.41
N LYS A 42 11.06 -8.72 -15.19
CA LYS A 42 11.96 -9.75 -15.75
C LYS A 42 11.97 -9.76 -17.28
N GLY A 43 10.82 -9.52 -17.89
CA GLY A 43 10.66 -9.44 -19.35
C GLY A 43 11.14 -8.14 -19.97
N GLY A 44 11.55 -7.16 -19.18
CA GLY A 44 12.02 -5.85 -19.65
C GLY A 44 10.92 -4.95 -20.20
N THR A 45 9.65 -5.25 -19.92
CA THR A 45 8.51 -4.38 -20.29
C THR A 45 8.30 -3.25 -19.27
N LEU A 46 8.95 -3.33 -18.12
CA LEU A 46 8.98 -2.32 -17.08
C LEU A 46 10.42 -2.07 -16.62
N ASP A 47 10.75 -0.84 -16.36
CA ASP A 47 12.06 -0.46 -15.77
C ASP A 47 12.04 -0.53 -14.25
N ALA A 48 10.89 -0.23 -13.62
CA ALA A 48 10.70 -0.24 -12.19
C ALA A 48 9.28 -0.65 -11.79
N VAL A 49 9.13 -1.09 -10.54
CA VAL A 49 7.83 -1.46 -9.96
C VAL A 49 7.72 -0.93 -8.53
N ALA A 50 6.55 -0.45 -8.16
CA ALA A 50 6.24 -0.11 -6.77
C ALA A 50 5.42 -1.26 -6.16
N VAL A 51 6.04 -2.02 -5.28
CA VAL A 51 5.49 -3.24 -4.69
C VAL A 51 5.58 -3.23 -3.18
N ILE A 52 4.73 -4.03 -2.55
CA ILE A 52 4.71 -4.29 -1.11
C ILE A 52 5.13 -5.73 -0.82
N GLU A 53 5.33 -6.07 0.46
CA GLU A 53 5.48 -7.46 0.86
C GLU A 53 4.19 -8.26 0.63
N PRO A 54 4.30 -9.54 0.28
CA PRO A 54 5.52 -10.35 0.11
C PRO A 54 6.11 -10.29 -1.32
N PHE A 55 5.53 -9.51 -2.23
CA PHE A 55 5.95 -9.43 -3.64
C PHE A 55 7.35 -8.81 -3.79
N ARG A 56 7.71 -7.84 -2.94
CA ARG A 56 9.06 -7.27 -2.90
C ARG A 56 10.10 -8.36 -2.63
N SER A 57 9.91 -9.14 -1.56
CA SER A 57 10.85 -10.21 -1.19
C SER A 57 10.98 -11.28 -2.27
N ARG A 58 9.91 -11.56 -3.02
CA ARG A 58 9.98 -12.47 -4.17
C ARG A 58 10.87 -11.92 -5.29
N ILE A 59 10.73 -10.64 -5.64
CA ILE A 59 11.49 -9.99 -6.71
C ILE A 59 12.98 -9.91 -6.35
N THR A 60 13.29 -9.54 -5.11
CA THR A 60 14.68 -9.41 -4.66
C THR A 60 15.34 -10.75 -4.37
N GLY A 61 14.57 -11.72 -3.88
CA GLY A 61 15.07 -13.06 -3.52
C GLY A 61 15.49 -13.90 -4.72
N ASP A 62 14.85 -13.74 -5.86
CA ASP A 62 15.23 -14.42 -7.11
C ASP A 62 16.06 -13.53 -8.06
N GLN A 63 16.54 -12.40 -7.56
CA GLN A 63 17.39 -11.45 -8.27
C GLN A 63 16.77 -10.86 -9.56
N THR A 64 15.44 -10.89 -9.68
CA THR A 64 14.73 -10.24 -10.80
C THR A 64 14.87 -8.72 -10.75
N GLY A 65 15.03 -8.13 -9.57
CA GLY A 65 15.23 -6.71 -9.38
C GLY A 65 15.89 -6.39 -8.04
N ASN A 66 16.40 -5.16 -7.92
CA ASN A 66 17.03 -4.63 -6.72
C ASN A 66 16.13 -3.55 -6.09
N LYS A 67 16.19 -3.45 -4.76
CA LYS A 67 15.51 -2.36 -4.05
C LYS A 67 16.20 -1.04 -4.35
N VAL A 68 15.47 -0.09 -4.92
CA VAL A 68 15.93 1.28 -5.21
C VAL A 68 15.63 2.22 -4.04
N ALA A 69 14.44 2.09 -3.44
CA ALA A 69 14.00 2.97 -2.35
C ALA A 69 12.96 2.30 -1.46
N ASP A 70 12.82 2.76 -0.23
CA ASP A 70 11.65 2.56 0.62
C ASP A 70 10.78 3.84 0.56
N TYR A 71 10.22 4.11 -0.60
CA TYR A 71 9.59 5.39 -0.92
C TYR A 71 8.49 5.82 0.05
N LEU A 72 7.75 4.89 0.64
CA LEU A 72 6.74 5.20 1.66
C LEU A 72 7.40 5.73 2.94
N ALA A 73 8.41 5.02 3.46
CA ALA A 73 9.14 5.43 4.66
C ALA A 73 9.97 6.70 4.44
N GLU A 74 10.47 6.91 3.22
CA GLU A 74 11.20 8.14 2.85
C GLU A 74 10.27 9.36 2.75
N LEU A 75 9.00 9.16 2.39
CA LEU A 75 8.00 10.23 2.41
C LEU A 75 7.59 10.59 3.84
N ARG A 76 7.29 9.59 4.65
CA ARG A 76 6.89 9.76 6.05
C ARG A 76 7.13 8.46 6.81
N PRO A 77 7.96 8.46 7.87
CA PRO A 77 8.09 7.32 8.77
C PRO A 77 6.73 6.92 9.35
N ASP A 78 6.52 5.63 9.52
CA ASP A 78 5.29 5.04 10.09
C ASP A 78 3.98 5.45 9.38
N MET A 79 4.09 5.76 8.08
CA MET A 79 2.96 6.17 7.27
C MET A 79 1.94 5.04 7.15
N LEU A 80 0.65 5.39 7.26
CA LEU A 80 -0.45 4.50 6.91
C LEU A 80 -0.34 4.09 5.43
N ALA A 81 -0.06 2.81 5.15
CA ALA A 81 0.14 2.34 3.78
C ALA A 81 -1.16 1.89 3.11
N ALA A 82 -2.09 1.30 3.86
CA ALA A 82 -3.36 0.80 3.34
C ALA A 82 -4.44 0.85 4.41
N MET A 83 -5.70 0.94 3.99
CA MET A 83 -6.85 0.96 4.88
C MET A 83 -8.07 0.29 4.24
N TRP A 84 -9.00 -0.13 5.08
CA TRP A 84 -10.31 -0.56 4.63
C TRP A 84 -11.24 0.62 4.46
N LEU A 85 -12.02 0.62 3.37
CA LEU A 85 -12.96 1.68 3.04
C LEU A 85 -14.37 1.10 2.86
N ALA A 86 -15.37 1.84 3.33
CA ALA A 86 -16.78 1.55 3.10
C ALA A 86 -17.56 2.85 2.90
N LYS A 87 -18.73 2.76 2.27
CA LYS A 87 -19.62 3.93 2.13
C LYS A 87 -20.23 4.31 3.49
N GLY A 88 -20.29 5.61 3.79
CA GLY A 88 -20.75 6.12 5.09
C GLY A 88 -22.17 5.70 5.45
N ASP A 89 -23.10 5.73 4.49
CA ASP A 89 -24.47 5.26 4.67
C ASP A 89 -24.54 3.75 4.97
N TRP A 90 -23.70 2.96 4.30
CA TRP A 90 -23.58 1.53 4.57
C TRP A 90 -23.01 1.27 5.97
N VAL A 91 -21.97 2.00 6.39
CA VAL A 91 -21.38 1.90 7.74
C VAL A 91 -22.44 2.18 8.79
N THR A 92 -23.23 3.24 8.61
CA THR A 92 -24.31 3.61 9.53
C THR A 92 -25.39 2.53 9.62
N ALA A 93 -25.81 1.99 8.47
CA ALA A 93 -26.85 0.95 8.41
C ALA A 93 -26.37 -0.42 8.95
N ASN A 94 -25.04 -0.67 8.96
CA ASN A 94 -24.44 -1.96 9.30
C ASN A 94 -23.42 -1.83 10.45
N ALA A 95 -23.68 -0.97 11.42
CA ALA A 95 -22.71 -0.66 12.49
C ALA A 95 -22.22 -1.89 13.28
N GLN A 96 -23.09 -2.91 13.46
CA GLN A 96 -22.67 -4.15 14.12
C GLN A 96 -21.67 -4.92 13.26
N VAL A 97 -21.92 -5.05 11.97
CA VAL A 97 -20.98 -5.73 11.04
C VAL A 97 -19.61 -5.04 11.03
N VAL A 98 -19.59 -3.71 11.09
CA VAL A 98 -18.34 -2.95 11.16
C VAL A 98 -17.57 -3.25 12.47
N ARG A 99 -18.28 -3.34 13.60
CA ARG A 99 -17.66 -3.73 14.88
C ARG A 99 -17.09 -5.14 14.84
N ASP A 100 -17.90 -6.10 14.40
CA ASP A 100 -17.47 -7.51 14.31
C ASP A 100 -16.28 -7.69 13.38
N PHE A 101 -16.25 -6.95 12.27
CA PHE A 101 -15.12 -6.94 11.34
C PHE A 101 -13.85 -6.38 12.00
N ARG A 102 -13.95 -5.27 12.73
CA ARG A 102 -12.80 -4.69 13.46
C ARG A 102 -12.27 -5.62 14.55
N GLU A 103 -13.17 -6.28 15.29
CA GLU A 103 -12.79 -7.28 16.30
C GLU A 103 -12.08 -8.47 15.66
N SER A 104 -12.60 -8.98 14.54
CA SER A 104 -11.95 -10.06 13.78
C SER A 104 -10.55 -9.67 13.28
N LEU A 105 -10.36 -8.42 12.84
CA LEU A 105 -9.04 -7.91 12.48
C LEU A 105 -8.10 -7.86 13.70
N ALA A 106 -8.58 -7.41 14.87
CA ALA A 106 -7.79 -7.37 16.11
C ALA A 106 -7.35 -8.79 16.54
N GLU A 107 -8.24 -9.77 16.44
CA GLU A 107 -7.91 -11.18 16.70
C GLU A 107 -6.86 -11.68 15.70
N GLY A 108 -7.02 -11.39 14.40
CA GLY A 108 -6.05 -11.74 13.37
C GLY A 108 -4.66 -11.15 13.62
N MET A 109 -4.58 -9.88 14.00
CA MET A 109 -3.33 -9.21 14.38
C MET A 109 -2.67 -9.88 15.58
N THR A 110 -3.45 -10.22 16.60
CA THR A 110 -2.98 -10.93 17.78
C THR A 110 -2.45 -12.33 17.41
N PHE A 111 -3.18 -13.06 16.56
CA PHE A 111 -2.76 -14.36 16.06
C PHE A 111 -1.41 -14.28 15.33
N ILE A 112 -1.24 -13.32 14.41
CA ILE A 112 0.01 -13.13 13.67
C ILE A 112 1.17 -12.84 14.63
N ALA A 113 0.96 -11.97 15.61
CA ALA A 113 1.99 -11.63 16.61
C ALA A 113 2.41 -12.82 17.47
N GLN A 114 1.44 -13.66 17.87
CA GLN A 114 1.69 -14.81 18.74
C GLN A 114 2.15 -16.06 17.97
N ASN A 115 1.83 -16.18 16.68
CA ASN A 115 2.08 -17.37 15.87
C ASN A 115 2.71 -17.02 14.51
N PRO A 116 3.86 -16.32 14.46
CA PRO A 116 4.41 -15.79 13.21
C PRO A 116 4.74 -16.88 12.18
N ASP A 117 5.20 -18.07 12.62
CA ASP A 117 5.51 -19.17 11.71
C ASP A 117 4.25 -19.72 11.04
N LYS A 118 3.21 -19.97 11.86
CA LYS A 118 1.92 -20.44 11.34
C LYS A 118 1.24 -19.41 10.43
N ALA A 119 1.37 -18.13 10.73
CA ALA A 119 0.88 -17.07 9.88
C ALA A 119 1.61 -17.07 8.51
N ARG A 120 2.94 -17.29 8.48
CA ARG A 120 3.71 -17.46 7.25
C ARG A 120 3.31 -18.71 6.45
N GLU A 121 2.98 -19.81 7.10
CA GLU A 121 2.45 -21.00 6.43
C GLU A 121 1.10 -20.71 5.76
N ILE A 122 0.23 -19.96 6.44
CA ILE A 122 -1.06 -19.53 5.88
C ILE A 122 -0.83 -18.61 4.68
N GLU A 123 0.04 -17.60 4.80
CA GLU A 123 0.39 -16.72 3.69
C GLU A 123 0.89 -17.51 2.48
N LYS A 124 1.82 -18.43 2.70
CA LYS A 124 2.35 -19.31 1.65
C LYS A 124 1.26 -20.18 1.01
N LYS A 125 0.30 -20.67 1.80
CA LYS A 125 -0.82 -21.46 1.28
C LYS A 125 -1.67 -20.69 0.27
N TYR A 126 -1.91 -19.39 0.52
CA TYR A 126 -2.78 -18.57 -0.33
C TYR A 126 -2.05 -17.85 -1.46
N LEU A 127 -0.78 -17.46 -1.25
CA LEU A 127 0.00 -16.69 -2.22
C LEU A 127 1.06 -17.52 -2.95
N GLY A 128 1.35 -18.76 -2.48
CA GLY A 128 2.42 -19.61 -3.00
C GLY A 128 3.83 -19.25 -2.51
N PHE A 129 3.98 -18.16 -1.78
CA PHE A 129 5.23 -17.66 -1.18
C PHE A 129 4.87 -16.80 0.04
N ASN A 130 5.86 -16.43 0.85
CA ASN A 130 5.66 -15.61 2.03
C ASN A 130 6.75 -14.54 2.18
N ALA A 131 6.44 -13.49 2.94
CA ALA A 131 7.42 -12.51 3.37
C ALA A 131 8.24 -13.03 4.56
N PRO A 132 9.50 -12.58 4.71
CA PRO A 132 10.30 -12.90 5.90
C PRO A 132 9.74 -12.25 7.17
N GLN A 133 9.07 -11.13 7.04
CA GLN A 133 8.46 -10.37 8.13
C GLN A 133 7.10 -9.81 7.72
N PHE A 134 6.16 -9.79 8.67
CA PHE A 134 4.90 -9.07 8.50
C PHE A 134 5.11 -7.56 8.76
N PRO A 135 4.39 -6.69 8.05
CA PRO A 135 4.39 -5.26 8.36
C PRO A 135 3.71 -5.01 9.71
N PRO A 136 3.97 -3.87 10.37
CA PRO A 136 3.20 -3.47 11.53
C PRO A 136 1.74 -3.20 11.12
N TYR A 137 0.81 -3.82 11.83
CA TYR A 137 -0.62 -3.60 11.64
C TYR A 137 -1.18 -2.70 12.73
N SER A 138 -2.15 -1.84 12.38
CA SER A 138 -2.88 -0.98 13.33
C SER A 138 -4.34 -0.90 12.93
N LEU A 139 -5.23 -0.77 13.92
CA LEU A 139 -6.64 -0.44 13.69
C LEU A 139 -6.91 1.06 13.78
N ALA A 140 -5.90 1.85 14.13
CA ALA A 140 -6.01 3.29 14.21
C ALA A 140 -5.78 3.92 12.83
N VAL A 141 -6.66 4.84 12.46
CA VAL A 141 -6.51 5.75 11.33
C VAL A 141 -6.57 7.16 11.89
N SER A 142 -5.50 7.91 11.79
CA SER A 142 -5.46 9.29 12.27
C SER A 142 -5.91 10.28 11.20
N LYS A 143 -6.37 11.45 11.65
CA LYS A 143 -6.68 12.55 10.75
C LYS A 143 -5.44 13.01 10.00
N GLU A 144 -4.31 13.06 10.69
CA GLU A 144 -3.01 13.47 10.15
C GLU A 144 -2.53 12.53 9.03
N ASP A 145 -2.81 11.22 9.13
CA ASP A 145 -2.50 10.27 8.07
C ASP A 145 -3.31 10.58 6.80
N LEU A 146 -4.60 10.82 6.95
CA LEU A 146 -5.47 11.15 5.82
C LEU A 146 -5.12 12.51 5.20
N GLU A 147 -4.82 13.52 6.03
CA GLU A 147 -4.38 14.84 5.55
C GLU A 147 -3.08 14.75 4.75
N PHE A 148 -2.17 13.86 5.15
CA PHE A 148 -0.93 13.62 4.41
C PHE A 148 -1.22 13.08 2.99
N PHE A 149 -2.12 12.09 2.85
CA PHE A 149 -2.53 11.59 1.53
C PHE A 149 -3.17 12.68 0.66
N VAL A 150 -4.02 13.50 1.25
CA VAL A 150 -4.66 14.63 0.54
C VAL A 150 -3.62 15.65 0.09
N SER A 151 -2.64 16.00 0.94
CA SER A 151 -1.60 16.95 0.58
C SER A 151 -0.76 16.47 -0.60
N ILE A 152 -0.29 15.22 -0.58
CA ILE A 152 0.45 14.64 -1.71
C ILE A 152 -0.39 14.62 -2.99
N SER A 153 -1.67 14.23 -2.88
CA SER A 153 -2.57 14.21 -4.04
C SER A 153 -2.75 15.60 -4.65
N ARG A 154 -2.73 16.66 -3.83
CA ARG A 154 -2.75 18.05 -4.26
C ARG A 154 -1.45 18.44 -4.96
N ASP A 155 -0.31 18.12 -4.35
CA ASP A 155 1.02 18.49 -4.85
C ASP A 155 1.31 17.88 -6.24
N ILE A 156 0.78 16.69 -6.50
CA ILE A 156 0.89 16.02 -7.82
C ILE A 156 -0.28 16.34 -8.77
N GLY A 157 -1.22 17.21 -8.36
CA GLY A 157 -2.34 17.67 -9.21
C GLY A 157 -3.48 16.65 -9.38
N MET A 158 -3.58 15.63 -8.51
CA MET A 158 -4.66 14.62 -8.54
C MET A 158 -5.90 15.04 -7.74
N GLU A 159 -5.79 15.96 -6.80
CA GLU A 159 -6.93 16.47 -6.04
C GLU A 159 -7.84 17.32 -6.94
N ARG A 160 -9.09 16.91 -7.11
CA ARG A 160 -10.08 17.60 -7.95
C ARG A 160 -10.96 18.57 -7.16
N LYS A 161 -11.08 18.38 -5.84
CA LYS A 161 -11.85 19.22 -4.92
C LYS A 161 -11.35 19.02 -3.50
N ALA A 162 -11.50 20.07 -2.67
CA ALA A 162 -11.15 19.99 -1.26
C ALA A 162 -11.89 18.84 -0.55
N ILE A 163 -11.16 18.08 0.25
CA ILE A 163 -11.67 16.93 1.00
C ILE A 163 -11.57 17.25 2.50
N ASP A 164 -12.69 17.17 3.21
CA ASP A 164 -12.70 17.20 4.67
C ASP A 164 -12.46 15.77 5.20
N VAL A 165 -11.23 15.48 5.59
CA VAL A 165 -10.82 14.16 6.06
C VAL A 165 -11.50 13.76 7.38
N SER A 166 -12.01 14.71 8.17
CA SER A 166 -12.72 14.41 9.43
C SER A 166 -14.01 13.62 9.22
N THR A 167 -14.57 13.70 8.01
CA THR A 167 -15.78 12.96 7.61
C THR A 167 -15.51 11.53 7.16
N LEU A 168 -14.24 11.17 6.96
CA LEU A 168 -13.84 9.87 6.41
C LEU A 168 -13.55 8.82 7.48
N ILE A 169 -13.37 9.23 8.74
CA ILE A 169 -13.04 8.32 9.83
C ILE A 169 -14.34 7.83 10.47
N ALA A 170 -14.60 6.53 10.38
CA ALA A 170 -15.73 5.90 11.04
C ALA A 170 -15.58 6.02 12.57
N LYS A 171 -16.64 6.45 13.24
CA LYS A 171 -16.72 6.58 14.69
C LYS A 171 -17.02 5.24 15.34
#